data_4ce15b1fd7841bb2be15922260b453c1
#
_entry.id   4ce15b1fd7841bb2be15922260b453c1
#
_cell.length_a   1.000
_cell.length_b   1.000
_cell.length_c   1.000
_cell.angle_alpha   90.00
_cell.angle_beta   90.00
_cell.angle_gamma   90.00
#
_symmetry.space_group_name_H-M   'P 1'
#
loop_
_entity.id
_entity.type
_entity.pdbx_description
1 polymer ?
#
loop_
_entity_poly.entity_id
_entity_poly.type
_entity_poly.pdbx_seq_one_letter_code
_entity_poly.pdbx_strand_id
1 'polypeptide(L)'
;KSTQIINLNLSQLKLNLMTNLQQNNGTNNTDVQHTNTYSKYVPNVFLAKCTQQYDKGEVIEVTTKYGKENECIVFNLIGQKDGYYYYSIVRADGFNVKEYAKRKAEKLQGYAANAENKSTAYWNASHEGRDFLALGEPIKVGHHSERRHRALIERNHNRMSKAVEFTKKAETLESKAEYWKGRENTINLSMPESIEYYEYKLQLAKEKHEMYKNNPEKREHSFSLTYAKKEVNEAEKNLQLANKLWN
;
A
#
# COMPACT_ATOMS: atom_id res chain seq x y z
N LYS A 1 -65.44 -20.20 0.78
CA LYS A 1 -64.99 -20.80 -0.51
C LYS A 1 -63.81 -20.07 -1.14
N SER A 2 -63.59 -18.76 -0.90
CA SER A 2 -62.49 -17.98 -1.49
C SER A 2 -61.12 -18.26 -0.90
N THR A 3 -61.00 -18.62 0.39
CA THR A 3 -59.75 -18.84 1.11
C THR A 3 -59.05 -20.17 0.73
N GLN A 4 -59.82 -21.19 0.32
CA GLN A 4 -59.29 -22.48 -0.12
C GLN A 4 -58.63 -22.42 -1.52
N ILE A 5 -59.13 -21.55 -2.40
CA ILE A 5 -58.62 -21.39 -3.77
C ILE A 5 -57.22 -20.67 -3.73
N ILE A 6 -57.03 -19.73 -2.82
CA ILE A 6 -55.77 -18.99 -2.67
C ILE A 6 -54.66 -19.90 -2.12
N ASN A 7 -54.99 -20.81 -1.18
CA ASN A 7 -54.01 -21.73 -0.63
C ASN A 7 -53.54 -22.83 -1.60
N LEU A 8 -54.42 -23.24 -2.54
CA LEU A 8 -54.07 -24.17 -3.61
C LEU A 8 -53.13 -23.57 -4.64
N ASN A 9 -53.28 -22.29 -4.97
CA ASN A 9 -52.40 -21.58 -5.88
C ASN A 9 -50.99 -21.35 -5.31
N LEU A 10 -50.86 -21.11 -4.01
CA LEU A 10 -49.57 -20.91 -3.34
C LEU A 10 -48.78 -22.23 -3.22
N SER A 11 -49.42 -23.36 -3.00
CA SER A 11 -48.80 -24.67 -2.97
C SER A 11 -48.36 -25.13 -4.36
N GLN A 12 -49.11 -24.85 -5.40
CA GLN A 12 -48.72 -25.12 -6.77
C GLN A 12 -47.58 -24.24 -7.25
N LEU A 13 -47.53 -22.96 -6.86
CA LEU A 13 -46.40 -22.07 -7.11
C LEU A 13 -45.14 -22.52 -6.42
N LYS A 14 -45.23 -22.98 -5.18
CA LYS A 14 -44.07 -23.56 -4.45
C LYS A 14 -43.58 -24.86 -5.07
N LEU A 15 -44.49 -25.74 -5.54
CA LEU A 15 -44.11 -26.99 -6.20
C LEU A 15 -43.44 -26.73 -7.56
N ASN A 16 -43.94 -25.76 -8.34
CA ASN A 16 -43.29 -25.36 -9.60
C ASN A 16 -41.94 -24.66 -9.41
N LEU A 17 -41.75 -23.91 -8.32
CA LEU A 17 -40.44 -23.37 -7.98
C LEU A 17 -39.44 -24.46 -7.57
N MET A 18 -39.87 -25.47 -6.81
CA MET A 18 -39.02 -26.60 -6.44
C MET A 18 -38.66 -27.51 -7.60
N THR A 19 -39.61 -27.77 -8.54
CA THR A 19 -39.31 -28.56 -9.75
C THR A 19 -38.41 -27.80 -10.73
N ASN A 20 -38.50 -26.50 -10.85
CA ASN A 20 -37.56 -25.70 -11.63
C ASN A 20 -36.16 -25.61 -11.01
N LEU A 21 -36.04 -25.65 -9.68
CA LEU A 21 -34.75 -25.74 -8.99
C LEU A 21 -34.10 -27.14 -9.12
N GLN A 22 -34.88 -28.21 -9.28
CA GLN A 22 -34.37 -29.56 -9.51
C GLN A 22 -34.02 -29.85 -10.97
N GLN A 23 -34.65 -29.19 -11.94
CA GLN A 23 -34.31 -29.35 -13.36
C GLN A 23 -33.05 -28.56 -13.79
N ASN A 24 -32.59 -27.57 -13.01
CA ASN A 24 -31.36 -26.86 -13.29
C ASN A 24 -30.07 -27.53 -12.72
N ASN A 25 -30.21 -28.67 -12.04
CA ASN A 25 -29.07 -29.43 -11.50
C ASN A 25 -28.55 -30.53 -12.44
N GLY A 26 -28.90 -30.51 -13.73
CA GLY A 26 -28.55 -31.56 -14.68
C GLY A 26 -27.73 -31.15 -15.90
N THR A 27 -27.11 -29.96 -15.92
CA THR A 27 -26.10 -29.64 -16.92
C THR A 27 -24.72 -29.62 -16.23
N ASN A 28 -23.88 -30.59 -16.58
CA ASN A 28 -22.44 -30.55 -16.31
C ASN A 28 -21.84 -29.32 -17.01
N ASN A 29 -22.06 -28.13 -16.45
CA ASN A 29 -21.18 -27.02 -16.64
C ASN A 29 -19.95 -27.35 -15.77
N THR A 30 -18.90 -27.83 -16.39
CA THR A 30 -17.56 -27.57 -15.92
C THR A 30 -17.46 -26.04 -15.88
N ASP A 31 -17.83 -25.46 -14.74
CA ASP A 31 -17.47 -24.07 -14.41
C ASP A 31 -15.95 -24.04 -14.45
N VAL A 32 -15.40 -23.68 -15.61
CA VAL A 32 -14.04 -23.23 -15.72
C VAL A 32 -14.03 -21.96 -14.85
N GLN A 33 -13.56 -22.08 -13.60
CA GLN A 33 -13.38 -20.94 -12.73
C GLN A 33 -12.46 -19.98 -13.46
N HIS A 34 -13.04 -18.97 -14.10
CA HIS A 34 -12.32 -17.90 -14.77
C HIS A 34 -11.65 -17.05 -13.68
N THR A 35 -10.47 -17.46 -13.28
CA THR A 35 -9.72 -16.75 -12.23
C THR A 35 -9.05 -15.53 -12.82
N ASN A 36 -9.65 -14.35 -12.62
CA ASN A 36 -9.00 -13.10 -12.96
C ASN A 36 -7.86 -12.81 -11.97
N THR A 37 -6.71 -12.36 -12.46
CA THR A 37 -5.53 -12.14 -11.63
C THR A 37 -4.93 -10.76 -11.86
N TYR A 38 -4.20 -10.24 -10.86
CA TYR A 38 -3.48 -8.98 -11.01
C TYR A 38 -2.22 -9.16 -11.88
N SER A 39 -2.08 -8.31 -12.88
CA SER A 39 -0.87 -8.21 -13.73
C SER A 39 -0.24 -6.83 -13.59
N LYS A 40 1.08 -6.77 -13.35
CA LYS A 40 1.81 -5.50 -13.25
C LYS A 40 1.95 -4.88 -14.65
N TYR A 41 1.55 -3.62 -14.79
CA TYR A 41 1.65 -2.86 -16.02
C TYR A 41 2.80 -1.85 -15.99
N VAL A 42 2.75 -0.92 -15.05
CA VAL A 42 3.83 0.04 -14.78
C VAL A 42 4.05 0.12 -13.26
N PRO A 43 5.08 0.81 -12.77
CA PRO A 43 5.28 0.97 -11.34
C PRO A 43 4.01 1.45 -10.62
N ASN A 44 3.58 0.71 -9.60
CA ASN A 44 2.38 0.96 -8.79
C ASN A 44 1.02 0.83 -9.51
N VAL A 45 0.97 0.39 -10.77
CA VAL A 45 -0.27 0.14 -11.51
C VAL A 45 -0.39 -1.34 -11.84
N PHE A 46 -1.54 -1.91 -11.46
CA PHE A 46 -1.89 -3.30 -11.73
C PHE A 46 -3.18 -3.33 -12.54
N LEU A 47 -3.19 -4.14 -13.58
CA LEU A 47 -4.35 -4.43 -14.41
C LEU A 47 -4.97 -5.76 -13.97
N ALA A 48 -6.26 -5.95 -14.24
CA ALA A 48 -6.87 -7.26 -14.23
C ALA A 48 -6.50 -8.01 -15.50
N LYS A 49 -5.91 -9.20 -15.36
CA LYS A 49 -5.68 -10.16 -16.43
C LYS A 49 -6.83 -11.15 -16.40
N CYS A 50 -7.65 -11.14 -17.44
CA CYS A 50 -8.90 -11.88 -17.54
C CYS A 50 -8.87 -12.84 -18.74
N THR A 51 -9.55 -13.98 -18.61
CA THR A 51 -9.69 -14.98 -19.70
C THR A 51 -10.87 -14.67 -20.59
N GLN A 52 -11.84 -13.87 -20.12
CA GLN A 52 -13.02 -13.45 -20.87
C GLN A 52 -13.11 -11.94 -20.96
N GLN A 53 -13.96 -11.46 -21.84
CA GLN A 53 -14.20 -10.05 -22.06
C GLN A 53 -15.25 -9.53 -21.09
N TYR A 54 -15.04 -8.32 -20.58
CA TYR A 54 -15.92 -7.61 -19.65
C TYR A 54 -16.23 -6.22 -20.16
N ASP A 55 -17.39 -5.70 -19.80
CA ASP A 55 -17.82 -4.35 -20.15
C ASP A 55 -17.35 -3.33 -19.11
N LYS A 56 -17.24 -2.05 -19.53
CA LYS A 56 -16.89 -0.94 -18.65
C LYS A 56 -17.96 -0.77 -17.56
N GLY A 57 -17.55 -0.73 -16.31
CA GLY A 57 -18.43 -0.62 -15.14
C GLY A 57 -18.81 -1.96 -14.51
N GLU A 58 -18.49 -3.07 -15.15
CA GLU A 58 -18.76 -4.40 -14.61
C GLU A 58 -17.91 -4.69 -13.39
N VAL A 59 -18.48 -5.35 -12.39
CA VAL A 59 -17.77 -5.75 -11.16
C VAL A 59 -17.24 -7.16 -11.32
N ILE A 60 -15.94 -7.33 -11.16
CA ILE A 60 -15.25 -8.62 -11.29
C ILE A 60 -14.44 -8.92 -10.03
N GLU A 61 -14.31 -10.19 -9.72
CA GLU A 61 -13.39 -10.66 -8.69
C GLU A 61 -11.99 -10.84 -9.28
N VAL A 62 -11.00 -10.27 -8.62
CA VAL A 62 -9.59 -10.36 -9.04
C VAL A 62 -8.75 -10.91 -7.89
N THR A 63 -8.10 -12.04 -8.13
CA THR A 63 -7.31 -12.75 -7.13
C THR A 63 -5.87 -12.23 -7.09
N THR A 64 -5.40 -11.94 -5.88
CA THR A 64 -4.00 -11.58 -5.65
C THR A 64 -3.10 -12.81 -5.69
N LYS A 65 -1.78 -12.62 -5.85
CA LYS A 65 -0.79 -13.70 -5.77
C LYS A 65 -0.78 -14.49 -4.43
N TYR A 66 -1.46 -13.97 -3.42
CA TYR A 66 -1.59 -14.61 -2.11
C TYR A 66 -2.94 -15.28 -1.90
N GLY A 67 -3.74 -15.43 -2.97
CA GLY A 67 -5.07 -16.05 -2.92
C GLY A 67 -6.18 -15.16 -2.34
N LYS A 68 -5.91 -13.89 -2.05
CA LYS A 68 -6.95 -12.96 -1.61
C LYS A 68 -7.72 -12.44 -2.82
N GLU A 69 -9.02 -12.53 -2.79
CA GLU A 69 -9.95 -11.98 -3.77
C GLU A 69 -10.35 -10.56 -3.40
N ASN A 70 -10.48 -9.71 -4.41
CA ASN A 70 -10.97 -8.35 -4.25
C ASN A 70 -11.97 -8.07 -5.38
N GLU A 71 -13.09 -7.47 -5.03
CA GLU A 71 -14.03 -6.93 -5.99
C GLU A 71 -13.45 -5.68 -6.66
N CYS A 72 -13.47 -5.65 -7.97
CA CYS A 72 -12.93 -4.56 -8.78
C CYS A 72 -13.92 -4.17 -9.87
N ILE A 73 -14.04 -2.87 -10.11
CA ILE A 73 -14.83 -2.32 -11.21
C ILE A 73 -13.92 -2.21 -12.42
N VAL A 74 -14.33 -2.78 -13.53
CA VAL A 74 -13.67 -2.67 -14.83
C VAL A 74 -13.79 -1.25 -15.37
N PHE A 75 -12.69 -0.65 -15.81
CA PHE A 75 -12.68 0.70 -16.35
C PHE A 75 -12.44 0.69 -17.87
N ASN A 76 -11.24 0.38 -18.32
CA ASN A 76 -10.90 0.34 -19.74
C ASN A 76 -10.17 -0.94 -20.13
N LEU A 77 -10.41 -1.42 -21.37
CA LEU A 77 -9.59 -2.43 -21.99
C LEU A 77 -8.25 -1.81 -22.47
N ILE A 78 -7.16 -2.19 -21.85
CA ILE A 78 -5.82 -1.68 -22.15
C ILE A 78 -5.20 -2.41 -23.34
N GLY A 79 -5.53 -3.69 -23.49
CA GLY A 79 -5.03 -4.52 -24.59
C GLY A 79 -5.32 -5.99 -24.40
N GLN A 80 -4.97 -6.76 -25.44
CA GLN A 80 -5.08 -8.21 -25.43
C GLN A 80 -3.70 -8.81 -25.75
N LYS A 81 -3.31 -9.82 -25.00
CA LYS A 81 -2.05 -10.53 -25.21
C LYS A 81 -2.17 -11.99 -24.75
N ASP A 82 -1.65 -12.92 -25.55
CA ASP A 82 -1.59 -14.36 -25.23
C ASP A 82 -2.96 -14.96 -24.86
N GLY A 83 -4.04 -14.49 -25.51
CA GLY A 83 -5.42 -14.94 -25.24
C GLY A 83 -6.05 -14.34 -23.99
N TYR A 84 -5.39 -13.39 -23.32
CA TYR A 84 -5.91 -12.70 -22.15
C TYR A 84 -6.24 -11.25 -22.44
N TYR A 85 -7.30 -10.75 -21.78
CA TYR A 85 -7.70 -9.35 -21.78
C TYR A 85 -7.13 -8.64 -20.55
N TYR A 86 -6.62 -7.43 -20.73
CA TYR A 86 -6.04 -6.62 -19.67
C TYR A 86 -6.85 -5.35 -19.47
N TYR A 87 -7.42 -5.22 -18.30
CA TYR A 87 -8.29 -4.09 -17.94
C TYR A 87 -7.67 -3.21 -16.87
N SER A 88 -7.83 -1.89 -17.00
CA SER A 88 -7.69 -1.00 -15.87
C SER A 88 -8.87 -1.20 -14.92
N ILE A 89 -8.60 -1.22 -13.63
CA ILE A 89 -9.57 -1.56 -12.60
C ILE A 89 -9.47 -0.61 -11.41
N VAL A 90 -10.61 -0.34 -10.78
CA VAL A 90 -10.71 0.35 -9.51
C VAL A 90 -11.35 -0.61 -8.50
N ARG A 91 -10.85 -0.65 -7.27
CA ARG A 91 -11.43 -1.52 -6.24
C ARG A 91 -12.82 -1.05 -5.84
N ALA A 92 -13.79 -1.95 -5.85
CA ALA A 92 -15.18 -1.68 -5.51
C ALA A 92 -15.40 -1.48 -4.00
N ASP A 93 -14.49 -2.01 -3.16
CA ASP A 93 -14.55 -1.90 -1.69
C ASP A 93 -14.22 -0.50 -1.14
N GLY A 94 -14.13 0.51 -1.99
CA GLY A 94 -13.80 1.88 -1.60
C GLY A 94 -12.37 2.05 -1.10
N PHE A 95 -11.46 1.13 -1.44
CA PHE A 95 -10.06 1.22 -1.06
C PHE A 95 -9.43 2.52 -1.55
N ASN A 96 -9.19 3.42 -0.61
CA ASN A 96 -8.50 4.67 -0.86
C ASN A 96 -7.02 4.53 -0.51
N VAL A 97 -6.14 4.67 -1.51
CA VAL A 97 -4.68 4.57 -1.34
C VAL A 97 -4.17 5.63 -0.38
N LYS A 98 -4.75 6.85 -0.40
CA LYS A 98 -4.37 7.96 0.48
C LYS A 98 -4.69 7.64 1.94
N GLU A 99 -5.91 7.16 2.22
CA GLU A 99 -6.32 6.74 3.56
C GLU A 99 -5.51 5.55 4.07
N TYR A 100 -5.19 4.61 3.19
CA TYR A 100 -4.30 3.50 3.55
C TYR A 100 -2.90 3.99 3.92
N ALA A 101 -2.33 4.93 3.15
CA ALA A 101 -1.03 5.52 3.42
C ALA A 101 -1.04 6.25 4.78
N LYS A 102 -2.08 7.05 5.06
CA LYS A 102 -2.30 7.74 6.33
C LYS A 102 -2.33 6.76 7.51
N ARG A 103 -3.24 5.77 7.46
CA ARG A 103 -3.37 4.75 8.54
C ARG A 103 -2.06 3.98 8.76
N LYS A 104 -1.31 3.72 7.69
CA LYS A 104 -0.02 3.03 7.78
C LYS A 104 1.06 3.91 8.39
N ALA A 105 1.10 5.20 8.05
CA ALA A 105 1.99 6.17 8.67
C ALA A 105 1.71 6.28 10.18
N GLU A 106 0.46 6.48 10.58
CA GLU A 106 0.04 6.56 11.98
C GLU A 106 0.43 5.30 12.79
N LYS A 107 0.20 4.11 12.22
CA LYS A 107 0.58 2.85 12.85
C LYS A 107 2.10 2.74 13.05
N LEU A 108 2.89 3.16 12.07
CA LEU A 108 4.35 3.13 12.16
C LEU A 108 4.88 4.16 13.16
N GLN A 109 4.26 5.35 13.25
CA GLN A 109 4.55 6.35 14.27
C GLN A 109 4.27 5.80 15.68
N GLY A 110 3.14 5.12 15.88
CA GLY A 110 2.84 4.45 17.15
C GLY A 110 3.88 3.39 17.53
N TYR A 111 4.39 2.64 16.56
CA TYR A 111 5.45 1.67 16.81
C TYR A 111 6.80 2.34 17.09
N ALA A 112 7.12 3.47 16.44
CA ALA A 112 8.31 4.26 16.72
C ALA A 112 8.29 4.80 18.14
N ALA A 113 7.19 5.45 18.56
CA ALA A 113 6.99 5.96 19.92
C ALA A 113 7.12 4.85 20.98
N ASN A 114 6.55 3.68 20.73
CA ASN A 114 6.70 2.53 21.63
C ASN A 114 8.15 2.03 21.72
N ALA A 115 8.90 2.07 20.62
CA ALA A 115 10.31 1.70 20.63
C ALA A 115 11.14 2.76 21.39
N GLU A 116 10.88 4.04 21.22
CA GLU A 116 11.51 5.13 21.95
C GLU A 116 11.26 5.05 23.46
N ASN A 117 10.02 4.80 23.86
CA ASN A 117 9.66 4.58 25.27
C ASN A 117 10.44 3.39 25.87
N LYS A 118 10.61 2.31 25.13
CA LYS A 118 11.44 1.17 25.56
C LYS A 118 12.91 1.55 25.65
N SER A 119 13.43 2.30 24.69
CA SER A 119 14.82 2.81 24.75
C SER A 119 15.04 3.62 26.01
N THR A 120 14.20 4.59 26.30
CA THR A 120 14.25 5.43 27.50
C THR A 120 14.16 4.59 28.78
N ALA A 121 13.27 3.60 28.83
CA ALA A 121 13.15 2.72 29.98
C ALA A 121 14.43 1.90 30.22
N TYR A 122 15.03 1.32 29.16
CA TYR A 122 16.30 0.60 29.28
C TYR A 122 17.45 1.51 29.61
N TRP A 123 17.51 2.73 29.05
CA TRP A 123 18.50 3.73 29.36
C TRP A 123 18.46 4.10 30.85
N ASN A 124 17.28 4.43 31.36
CA ASN A 124 17.11 4.75 32.80
C ASN A 124 17.50 3.57 33.69
N ALA A 125 17.09 2.36 33.34
CA ALA A 125 17.42 1.15 34.06
C ALA A 125 18.93 0.82 34.00
N SER A 126 19.69 1.29 33.01
CA SER A 126 21.12 1.09 32.90
C SER A 126 21.94 1.89 33.93
N HIS A 127 21.28 2.82 34.63
CA HIS A 127 21.90 3.61 35.71
C HIS A 127 21.71 2.99 37.10
N GLU A 128 21.29 1.72 37.18
CA GLU A 128 21.19 0.99 38.46
C GLU A 128 22.55 1.04 39.19
N GLY A 129 22.56 1.43 40.47
CA GLY A 129 23.76 1.51 41.28
C GLY A 129 24.75 2.58 40.82
N ARG A 130 24.30 3.64 40.13
CA ARG A 130 25.15 4.72 39.62
C ARG A 130 26.02 5.34 40.72
N ASP A 131 25.47 5.60 41.91
CA ASP A 131 26.20 6.24 43.00
C ASP A 131 27.35 5.34 43.51
N PHE A 132 27.08 4.04 43.58
CA PHE A 132 28.10 3.04 43.93
C PHE A 132 29.21 2.96 42.85
N LEU A 133 28.80 2.89 41.58
CA LEU A 133 29.76 2.80 40.46
C LEU A 133 30.55 4.09 40.25
N ALA A 134 29.98 5.25 40.63
CA ALA A 134 30.65 6.55 40.54
C ALA A 134 31.84 6.69 41.50
N LEU A 135 31.89 5.88 42.57
CA LEU A 135 33.06 5.83 43.50
C LEU A 135 34.31 5.28 42.82
N GLY A 136 34.18 4.65 41.65
CA GLY A 136 35.33 4.12 40.89
C GLY A 136 36.09 2.99 41.61
N GLU A 137 35.48 2.34 42.61
CA GLU A 137 36.12 1.24 43.32
C GLU A 137 36.44 0.05 42.39
N PRO A 138 37.68 -0.45 42.37
CA PRO A 138 38.00 -1.62 41.57
C PRO A 138 37.29 -2.87 42.09
N ILE A 139 37.03 -3.82 41.19
CA ILE A 139 36.44 -5.12 41.53
C ILE A 139 37.46 -5.86 42.45
N LYS A 140 37.07 -6.16 43.69
CA LYS A 140 37.90 -6.92 44.64
C LYS A 140 37.82 -8.41 44.31
N VAL A 141 38.79 -8.91 43.55
CA VAL A 141 38.89 -10.31 43.12
C VAL A 141 38.96 -11.25 44.31
N GLY A 142 38.16 -12.33 44.33
CA GLY A 142 38.09 -13.27 45.46
C GLY A 142 37.22 -12.80 46.64
N HIS A 143 36.73 -11.56 46.64
CA HIS A 143 35.87 -11.05 47.71
C HIS A 143 34.40 -11.45 47.46
N HIS A 144 33.66 -11.65 48.54
CA HIS A 144 32.24 -12.06 48.45
C HIS A 144 31.36 -11.11 47.62
N SER A 145 31.72 -9.85 47.45
CA SER A 145 31.02 -8.85 46.64
C SER A 145 31.35 -8.90 45.16
N GLU A 146 32.41 -9.60 44.72
CA GLU A 146 32.88 -9.62 43.35
C GLU A 146 31.77 -10.00 42.36
N ARG A 147 31.05 -11.09 42.64
CA ARG A 147 29.97 -11.60 41.78
C ARG A 147 28.87 -10.56 41.57
N ARG A 148 28.49 -9.86 42.64
CA ARG A 148 27.41 -8.83 42.58
C ARG A 148 27.86 -7.60 41.81
N HIS A 149 29.11 -7.17 42.00
CA HIS A 149 29.69 -6.03 41.30
C HIS A 149 29.77 -6.29 39.78
N ARG A 150 30.33 -7.45 39.36
CA ARG A 150 30.38 -7.85 37.95
C ARG A 150 28.98 -7.98 37.34
N ALA A 151 28.06 -8.62 38.03
CA ALA A 151 26.70 -8.76 37.55
C ALA A 151 25.95 -7.42 37.40
N LEU A 152 26.23 -6.42 38.26
CA LEU A 152 25.67 -5.08 38.13
C LEU A 152 26.18 -4.39 36.84
N ILE A 153 27.48 -4.41 36.62
CA ILE A 153 28.13 -3.83 35.44
C ILE A 153 27.59 -4.49 34.17
N GLU A 154 27.51 -5.81 34.14
CA GLU A 154 27.02 -6.57 33.01
C GLU A 154 25.55 -6.27 32.71
N ARG A 155 24.67 -6.21 33.73
CA ARG A 155 23.26 -5.81 33.55
C ARG A 155 23.14 -4.42 32.98
N ASN A 156 23.91 -3.46 33.50
CA ASN A 156 23.85 -2.09 33.00
C ASN A 156 24.35 -1.99 31.56
N HIS A 157 25.42 -2.69 31.20
CA HIS A 157 25.91 -2.76 29.83
C HIS A 157 24.86 -3.39 28.87
N ASN A 158 24.26 -4.49 29.27
CA ASN A 158 23.22 -5.16 28.47
C ASN A 158 21.96 -4.27 28.30
N ARG A 159 21.56 -3.52 29.34
CA ARG A 159 20.48 -2.55 29.27
C ARG A 159 20.80 -1.38 28.34
N MET A 160 22.03 -0.84 28.42
CA MET A 160 22.48 0.21 27.52
C MET A 160 22.49 -0.28 26.06
N SER A 161 22.98 -1.47 25.80
CA SER A 161 22.94 -2.07 24.45
C SER A 161 21.52 -2.20 23.92
N LYS A 162 20.57 -2.63 24.74
CA LYS A 162 19.14 -2.68 24.38
C LYS A 162 18.56 -1.29 24.14
N ALA A 163 18.93 -0.29 24.93
CA ALA A 163 18.50 1.09 24.70
C ALA A 163 18.89 1.55 23.29
N VAL A 164 20.17 1.37 22.91
CA VAL A 164 20.68 1.73 21.58
C VAL A 164 19.96 0.95 20.47
N GLU A 165 19.70 -0.33 20.67
CA GLU A 165 18.94 -1.16 19.70
C GLU A 165 17.52 -0.60 19.47
N PHE A 166 16.81 -0.25 20.55
CA PHE A 166 15.48 0.31 20.45
C PHE A 166 15.46 1.73 19.86
N THR A 167 16.50 2.56 20.11
CA THR A 167 16.66 3.86 19.43
C THR A 167 16.76 3.67 17.91
N LYS A 168 17.68 2.82 17.45
CA LYS A 168 17.83 2.53 16.01
C LYS A 168 16.54 1.99 15.38
N LYS A 169 15.80 1.18 16.14
CA LYS A 169 14.50 0.68 15.69
C LYS A 169 13.46 1.79 15.57
N ALA A 170 13.42 2.72 16.52
CA ALA A 170 12.53 3.89 16.48
C ALA A 170 12.83 4.76 15.25
N GLU A 171 14.08 5.13 15.01
CA GLU A 171 14.52 5.91 13.85
C GLU A 171 14.14 5.23 12.52
N THR A 172 14.34 3.90 12.44
CA THR A 172 13.95 3.13 11.24
C THR A 172 12.44 3.14 11.00
N LEU A 173 11.63 3.05 12.06
CA LEU A 173 10.18 3.07 11.98
C LEU A 173 9.66 4.47 11.64
N GLU A 174 10.28 5.50 12.18
CA GLU A 174 9.97 6.91 11.90
C GLU A 174 10.25 7.25 10.43
N SER A 175 11.43 6.90 9.90
CA SER A 175 11.73 7.07 8.47
C SER A 175 10.72 6.35 7.56
N LYS A 176 10.27 5.16 7.96
CA LYS A 176 9.20 4.46 7.23
C LYS A 176 7.84 5.16 7.35
N ALA A 177 7.53 5.75 8.49
CA ALA A 177 6.30 6.51 8.69
C ALA A 177 6.30 7.78 7.83
N GLU A 178 7.40 8.52 7.79
CA GLU A 178 7.56 9.70 6.92
C GLU A 178 7.40 9.36 5.44
N TYR A 179 8.01 8.25 5.00
CA TYR A 179 7.81 7.76 3.63
C TYR A 179 6.32 7.54 3.29
N TRP A 180 5.55 6.93 4.20
CA TRP A 180 4.12 6.71 3.98
C TRP A 180 3.30 7.99 4.09
N LYS A 181 3.67 8.92 4.98
CA LYS A 181 3.08 10.26 5.10
C LYS A 181 3.26 11.08 3.82
N GLY A 182 4.44 11.03 3.22
CA GLY A 182 4.69 11.65 1.91
C GLY A 182 3.81 11.08 0.78
N ARG A 183 3.35 9.82 0.90
CA ARG A 183 2.46 9.18 -0.07
C ARG A 183 0.99 9.51 0.09
N GLU A 184 0.57 10.05 1.22
CA GLU A 184 -0.82 10.47 1.47
C GLU A 184 -1.29 11.49 0.43
N ASN A 185 -0.41 12.41 0.02
CA ASN A 185 -0.71 13.47 -0.93
C ASN A 185 -0.20 13.18 -2.35
N THR A 186 0.30 11.96 -2.61
CA THR A 186 0.86 11.63 -3.93
C THR A 186 -0.23 11.05 -4.82
N ILE A 187 -0.58 11.77 -5.88
CA ILE A 187 -1.39 11.25 -6.99
C ILE A 187 -0.46 10.43 -7.89
N ASN A 188 -0.88 9.23 -8.24
CA ASN A 188 -0.13 8.34 -9.13
C ASN A 188 -1.05 7.74 -10.21
N LEU A 189 -0.47 7.10 -11.20
CA LEU A 189 -1.17 6.51 -12.34
C LEU A 189 -2.23 5.45 -11.99
N SER A 190 -2.26 4.95 -10.75
CA SER A 190 -3.28 3.99 -10.32
C SER A 190 -4.61 4.65 -9.94
N MET A 191 -4.72 5.96 -10.01
CA MET A 191 -5.89 6.73 -9.62
C MET A 191 -6.51 7.39 -10.85
N PRO A 192 -7.86 7.38 -11.00
CA PRO A 192 -8.53 8.07 -12.11
C PRO A 192 -8.21 9.56 -12.20
N GLU A 193 -8.03 10.23 -11.04
CA GLU A 193 -7.69 11.65 -10.96
C GLU A 193 -6.27 11.98 -11.47
N SER A 194 -5.51 10.97 -11.85
CA SER A 194 -4.14 11.16 -12.36
C SER A 194 -4.10 11.93 -13.68
N ILE A 195 -5.17 11.94 -14.48
CA ILE A 195 -5.25 12.69 -15.74
C ILE A 195 -5.02 14.18 -15.46
N GLU A 196 -5.89 14.80 -14.65
CA GLU A 196 -5.82 16.24 -14.33
C GLU A 196 -4.47 16.61 -13.67
N TYR A 197 -3.97 15.72 -12.80
CA TYR A 197 -2.68 15.91 -12.15
C TYR A 197 -1.51 15.94 -13.13
N TYR A 198 -1.47 15.03 -14.12
CA TYR A 198 -0.39 15.00 -15.09
C TYR A 198 -0.55 16.08 -16.18
N GLU A 199 -1.76 16.53 -16.50
CA GLU A 199 -2.00 17.69 -17.32
C GLU A 199 -1.39 18.96 -16.68
N TYR A 200 -1.71 19.19 -15.41
CA TYR A 200 -1.13 20.30 -14.65
C TYR A 200 0.40 20.20 -14.55
N LYS A 201 0.93 19.02 -14.26
CA LYS A 201 2.39 18.78 -14.22
C LYS A 201 3.06 19.07 -15.57
N LEU A 202 2.44 18.67 -16.67
CA LEU A 202 2.96 18.92 -18.02
C LEU A 202 3.00 20.41 -18.31
N GLN A 203 1.96 21.13 -17.95
CA GLN A 203 1.92 22.59 -18.13
C GLN A 203 3.07 23.26 -17.37
N LEU A 204 3.24 22.96 -16.08
CA LEU A 204 4.34 23.51 -15.28
C LEU A 204 5.72 23.18 -15.84
N ALA A 205 5.91 21.94 -16.30
CA ALA A 205 7.18 21.53 -16.88
C ALA A 205 7.49 22.27 -18.20
N LYS A 206 6.46 22.52 -19.04
CA LYS A 206 6.60 23.31 -20.27
C LYS A 206 6.96 24.76 -19.94
N GLU A 207 6.26 25.39 -19.00
CA GLU A 207 6.54 26.77 -18.56
C GLU A 207 7.98 26.90 -18.04
N LYS A 208 8.43 25.95 -17.20
CA LYS A 208 9.81 25.90 -16.68
C LYS A 208 10.84 25.75 -17.80
N HIS A 209 10.57 24.86 -18.74
CA HIS A 209 11.46 24.63 -19.90
C HIS A 209 11.56 25.88 -20.76
N GLU A 210 10.44 26.54 -21.08
CA GLU A 210 10.42 27.79 -21.85
C GLU A 210 11.12 28.94 -21.08
N MET A 211 10.91 29.03 -19.79
CA MET A 211 11.61 30.01 -18.94
C MET A 211 13.14 29.83 -19.07
N TYR A 212 13.65 28.64 -18.94
CA TYR A 212 15.08 28.36 -19.06
C TYR A 212 15.61 28.49 -20.49
N LYS A 213 14.76 28.30 -21.49
CA LYS A 213 15.12 28.50 -22.90
C LYS A 213 15.29 30.00 -23.21
N ASN A 214 14.35 30.81 -22.74
CA ASN A 214 14.30 32.22 -23.04
C ASN A 214 15.19 33.09 -22.13
N ASN A 215 15.54 32.58 -20.93
CA ASN A 215 16.33 33.31 -19.93
C ASN A 215 17.51 32.44 -19.47
N PRO A 216 18.63 32.40 -20.23
CA PRO A 216 19.79 31.58 -19.84
C PRO A 216 20.37 31.96 -18.48
N GLU A 217 20.25 33.20 -18.05
CA GLU A 217 20.72 33.75 -16.78
C GLU A 217 19.97 33.17 -15.57
N LYS A 218 18.75 32.63 -15.75
CA LYS A 218 17.96 32.01 -14.67
C LYS A 218 18.30 30.55 -14.46
N ARG A 219 19.23 29.98 -15.27
CA ARG A 219 19.65 28.59 -15.12
C ARG A 219 20.58 28.44 -13.93
N GLU A 220 20.24 27.53 -13.03
CA GLU A 220 21.05 27.22 -11.84
C GLU A 220 22.39 26.56 -12.20
N HIS A 221 22.42 25.80 -13.31
CA HIS A 221 23.61 25.12 -13.81
C HIS A 221 23.47 24.84 -15.33
N SER A 222 24.57 24.44 -15.98
CA SER A 222 24.64 24.18 -17.44
C SER A 222 23.62 23.16 -17.97
N PHE A 223 23.19 22.18 -17.13
CA PHE A 223 22.24 21.13 -17.50
C PHE A 223 20.77 21.47 -17.16
N SER A 224 20.46 22.66 -16.58
CA SER A 224 19.11 23.03 -16.17
C SER A 224 18.09 22.91 -17.31
N LEU A 225 18.44 23.34 -18.53
CA LEU A 225 17.56 23.22 -19.70
C LEU A 225 17.31 21.76 -20.10
N THR A 226 18.34 20.93 -20.04
CA THR A 226 18.25 19.50 -20.37
C THR A 226 17.35 18.76 -19.35
N TYR A 227 17.48 19.08 -18.07
CA TYR A 227 16.63 18.50 -17.04
C TYR A 227 15.18 18.96 -17.15
N ALA A 228 14.94 20.24 -17.45
CA ALA A 228 13.59 20.74 -17.71
C ALA A 228 12.95 20.04 -18.93
N LYS A 229 13.71 19.80 -20.01
CA LYS A 229 13.20 19.03 -21.15
C LYS A 229 12.89 17.59 -20.79
N LYS A 230 13.71 16.96 -19.95
CA LYS A 230 13.44 15.61 -19.44
C LYS A 230 12.15 15.56 -18.61
N GLU A 231 11.92 16.55 -17.74
CA GLU A 231 10.68 16.70 -16.96
C GLU A 231 9.44 16.78 -17.89
N VAL A 232 9.51 17.56 -18.99
CA VAL A 232 8.44 17.63 -19.99
C VAL A 232 8.15 16.26 -20.60
N ASN A 233 9.18 15.58 -21.11
CA ASN A 233 9.03 14.28 -21.76
C ASN A 233 8.45 13.22 -20.78
N GLU A 234 8.85 13.26 -19.53
CA GLU A 234 8.33 12.35 -18.49
C GLU A 234 6.86 12.65 -18.15
N ALA A 235 6.50 13.93 -18.03
CA ALA A 235 5.12 14.34 -17.80
C ALA A 235 4.20 13.97 -18.98
N GLU A 236 4.66 14.17 -20.24
CA GLU A 236 3.92 13.75 -21.44
C GLU A 236 3.69 12.22 -21.46
N LYS A 237 4.72 11.45 -21.17
CA LYS A 237 4.61 9.99 -21.09
C LYS A 237 3.61 9.54 -20.04
N ASN A 238 3.66 10.16 -18.86
CA ASN A 238 2.76 9.81 -17.77
C ASN A 238 1.31 10.23 -18.08
N LEU A 239 1.09 11.36 -18.74
CA LEU A 239 -0.23 11.78 -19.20
C LEU A 239 -0.80 10.82 -20.25
N GLN A 240 0.00 10.37 -21.20
CA GLN A 240 -0.41 9.37 -22.19
C GLN A 240 -0.83 8.05 -21.52
N LEU A 241 -0.07 7.62 -20.48
CA LEU A 241 -0.42 6.43 -19.71
C LEU A 241 -1.70 6.62 -18.89
N ALA A 242 -1.88 7.80 -18.27
CA ALA A 242 -3.10 8.13 -17.52
C ALA A 242 -4.33 8.12 -18.44
N ASN A 243 -4.24 8.75 -19.61
CA ASN A 243 -5.32 8.75 -20.60
C ASN A 243 -5.65 7.33 -21.07
N LYS A 244 -4.64 6.48 -21.33
CA LYS A 244 -4.87 5.10 -21.73
C LYS A 244 -5.57 4.29 -20.62
N LEU A 245 -5.28 4.57 -19.37
CA LEU A 245 -5.86 3.85 -18.22
C LEU A 245 -7.29 4.32 -17.90
N TRP A 246 -7.56 5.62 -17.98
CA TRP A 246 -8.73 6.22 -17.35
C TRP A 246 -9.67 6.99 -18.29
N ASN A 247 -9.31 7.16 -19.56
CA ASN A 247 -10.13 7.81 -20.57
C ASN A 247 -10.68 6.77 -21.55
#